data_1bf2870cf430e37b70e9cd5b8cf81d47
#
_entry.id   1bf2870cf430e37b70e9cd5b8cf81d47
#
_cell.length_a   1.000
_cell.length_b   1.000
_cell.length_c   1.000
_cell.angle_alpha   90.00
_cell.angle_beta   90.00
_cell.angle_gamma   90.00
#
_symmetry.space_group_name_H-M   'P 1'
#
loop_
_entity.id
_entity.type
_entity.pdbx_description
1 polymer ?
#
loop_
_entity_poly.entity_id
_entity_poly.type
_entity_poly.pdbx_seq_one_letter_code
_entity_poly.pdbx_strand_id
1 'polypeptide(L)'
;APNKRGYKMLPHFQIGLFRDQLFIMYGIMHEGKNKEERVKVFDKHFNALKQLPNDYQISLNHMKKDKQYIKDLSDTDLHQAIDRVKNVKKGEFFIARTLAPSDERLKSDETFLAFIKETFDEFLKLYE
;
A
#
# COMPACT_ATOMS: atom_id res chain seq x y z
N ALA A 1 -0.22 -24.61 12.18
CA ALA A 1 -0.57 -23.20 12.29
C ALA A 1 0.61 -22.32 11.96
N PRO A 2 0.40 -21.22 11.25
CA PRO A 2 1.49 -20.31 11.02
C PRO A 2 1.93 -19.76 12.37
N ASN A 3 3.21 -19.77 12.60
CA ASN A 3 3.71 -19.22 13.84
C ASN A 3 3.54 -17.69 13.86
N LYS A 4 3.52 -17.12 15.04
CA LYS A 4 3.29 -15.69 15.21
C LYS A 4 4.36 -14.82 14.54
N ARG A 5 5.54 -15.38 14.29
CA ARG A 5 6.62 -14.66 13.61
C ARG A 5 6.33 -14.52 12.12
N GLY A 6 5.59 -15.46 11.55
CA GLY A 6 5.35 -15.48 10.10
C GLY A 6 4.59 -14.27 9.63
N TYR A 7 3.57 -13.82 10.34
CA TYR A 7 2.77 -12.71 9.86
C TYR A 7 3.55 -11.38 9.86
N LYS A 8 4.55 -11.23 10.73
CA LYS A 8 5.38 -10.02 10.76
C LYS A 8 6.38 -9.97 9.61
N MET A 9 6.62 -11.09 8.97
CA MET A 9 7.50 -11.18 7.80
C MET A 9 6.75 -10.96 6.51
N LEU A 10 5.43 -10.93 6.56
CA LEU A 10 4.58 -10.70 5.40
C LEU A 10 4.35 -9.21 5.20
N PRO A 11 4.04 -8.77 3.97
CA PRO A 11 3.61 -7.41 3.77
C PRO A 11 2.37 -7.09 4.61
N HIS A 12 2.31 -5.88 5.09
CA HIS A 12 1.19 -5.43 5.91
C HIS A 12 0.01 -5.03 5.03
N PHE A 13 -1.17 -5.54 5.35
CA PHE A 13 -2.42 -5.15 4.68
C PHE A 13 -3.34 -4.51 5.72
N GLN A 14 -3.93 -3.37 5.38
CA GLN A 14 -4.76 -2.63 6.31
C GLN A 14 -5.92 -1.94 5.59
N ILE A 15 -7.10 -2.05 6.19
CA ILE A 15 -8.27 -1.25 5.82
C ILE A 15 -8.58 -0.40 7.03
N GLY A 16 -8.76 0.91 6.84
CA GLY A 16 -8.98 1.79 7.95
C GLY A 16 -9.72 3.06 7.57
N LEU A 17 -9.98 3.87 8.58
CA LEU A 17 -10.70 5.13 8.43
C LEU A 17 -9.90 6.25 9.06
N PHE A 18 -9.71 7.32 8.30
CA PHE A 18 -9.50 8.63 8.87
C PHE A 18 -10.85 9.35 8.87
N ARG A 19 -10.91 10.48 9.54
CA ARG A 19 -12.17 11.21 9.71
C ARG A 19 -12.90 11.46 8.38
N ASP A 20 -12.17 11.75 7.33
CA ASP A 20 -12.72 12.13 6.03
C ASP A 20 -12.32 11.20 4.89
N GLN A 21 -11.85 10.00 5.22
CA GLN A 21 -11.30 9.12 4.20
C GLN A 21 -11.29 7.67 4.67
N LEU A 22 -11.81 6.77 3.83
CA LEU A 22 -11.56 5.35 3.98
C LEU A 22 -10.35 4.99 3.15
N PHE A 23 -9.49 4.11 3.66
CA PHE A 23 -8.30 3.69 2.91
C PHE A 23 -8.10 2.20 2.97
N ILE A 24 -7.48 1.67 1.91
CA ILE A 24 -6.92 0.33 1.85
C ILE A 24 -5.47 0.49 1.49
N MET A 25 -4.57 -0.14 2.25
CA MET A 25 -3.15 -0.07 1.96
C MET A 25 -2.45 -1.40 2.16
N TYR A 26 -1.32 -1.56 1.48
CA TYR A 26 -0.55 -2.78 1.44
C TYR A 26 0.92 -2.40 1.30
N GLY A 27 1.76 -2.95 2.15
CA GLY A 27 3.17 -2.66 2.04
C GLY A 27 3.98 -3.00 3.27
N ILE A 28 4.93 -2.14 3.58
CA ILE A 28 5.97 -2.38 4.58
C ILE A 28 5.76 -1.46 5.77
N MET A 29 5.45 -2.06 6.90
CA MET A 29 5.32 -1.33 8.16
C MET A 29 6.69 -1.24 8.85
N HIS A 30 6.95 -0.12 9.54
CA HIS A 30 8.25 0.10 10.16
C HIS A 30 8.58 -0.93 11.25
N GLU A 31 7.57 -1.50 11.90
CA GLU A 31 7.75 -2.53 12.90
C GLU A 31 7.98 -3.91 12.30
N GLY A 32 7.77 -4.05 11.00
CA GLY A 32 7.93 -5.32 10.32
C GLY A 32 9.38 -5.76 10.30
N LYS A 33 9.57 -7.07 10.33
CA LYS A 33 10.89 -7.68 10.12
C LYS A 33 11.07 -7.89 8.62
N ASN A 34 12.29 -8.10 8.20
CA ASN A 34 12.54 -8.45 6.79
C ASN A 34 12.27 -7.31 5.80
N LYS A 35 12.49 -6.10 6.23
CA LYS A 35 12.24 -4.94 5.36
C LYS A 35 13.02 -5.00 4.05
N GLU A 36 14.29 -5.43 4.11
CA GLU A 36 15.13 -5.50 2.91
C GLU A 36 14.53 -6.43 1.87
N GLU A 37 14.02 -7.59 2.30
CA GLU A 37 13.38 -8.54 1.39
C GLU A 37 12.11 -7.94 0.78
N ARG A 38 11.33 -7.23 1.58
CA ARG A 38 10.11 -6.59 1.07
C ARG A 38 10.42 -5.47 0.09
N VAL A 39 11.49 -4.72 0.35
CA VAL A 39 11.94 -3.69 -0.59
C VAL A 39 12.35 -4.32 -1.93
N LYS A 40 13.06 -5.44 -1.89
CA LYS A 40 13.45 -6.16 -3.12
C LYS A 40 12.22 -6.59 -3.92
N VAL A 41 11.17 -7.05 -3.26
CA VAL A 41 9.95 -7.46 -3.94
C VAL A 41 9.30 -6.26 -4.64
N PHE A 42 9.22 -5.12 -3.99
CA PHE A 42 8.69 -3.92 -4.62
C PHE A 42 9.58 -3.43 -5.77
N ASP A 43 10.88 -3.47 -5.62
CA ASP A 43 11.80 -3.12 -6.71
C ASP A 43 11.63 -4.05 -7.91
N LYS A 44 11.44 -5.34 -7.67
CA LYS A 44 11.17 -6.32 -8.72
C LYS A 44 9.93 -5.96 -9.51
N HIS A 45 8.93 -5.41 -8.84
CA HIS A 45 7.63 -5.07 -9.46
C HIS A 45 7.52 -3.59 -9.80
N PHE A 46 8.63 -2.89 -9.95
CA PHE A 46 8.62 -1.45 -10.18
C PHE A 46 7.74 -1.06 -11.37
N ASN A 47 7.88 -1.76 -12.49
CA ASN A 47 7.08 -1.47 -13.68
C ASN A 47 5.59 -1.68 -13.43
N ALA A 48 5.24 -2.74 -12.70
CA ALA A 48 3.86 -3.02 -12.34
C ALA A 48 3.28 -1.91 -11.45
N LEU A 49 4.10 -1.38 -10.52
CA LEU A 49 3.70 -0.23 -9.71
C LEU A 49 3.37 0.98 -10.57
N LYS A 50 4.22 1.27 -11.54
CA LYS A 50 4.00 2.42 -12.43
C LYS A 50 2.76 2.26 -13.31
N GLN A 51 2.33 1.04 -13.53
CA GLN A 51 1.18 0.73 -14.39
C GLN A 51 -0.14 0.58 -13.64
N LEU A 52 -0.13 0.75 -12.32
CA LEU A 52 -1.37 0.72 -11.55
C LEU A 52 -2.33 1.82 -12.02
N PRO A 53 -3.64 1.60 -11.89
CA PRO A 53 -4.62 2.62 -12.25
C PRO A 53 -4.36 3.97 -11.59
N ASN A 54 -4.89 5.03 -12.18
CA ASN A 54 -4.55 6.40 -11.83
C ASN A 54 -4.93 6.82 -10.40
N ASP A 55 -5.84 6.08 -9.77
CA ASP A 55 -6.28 6.40 -8.41
C ASP A 55 -5.45 5.72 -7.32
N TYR A 56 -4.42 4.98 -7.71
CA TYR A 56 -3.53 4.37 -6.71
C TYR A 56 -2.50 5.38 -6.21
N GLN A 57 -2.21 5.28 -4.94
CA GLN A 57 -1.38 6.22 -4.21
C GLN A 57 -0.29 5.48 -3.44
N ILE A 58 0.71 6.22 -2.94
CA ILE A 58 1.63 5.70 -1.94
C ILE A 58 1.46 6.46 -0.64
N SER A 59 1.70 5.77 0.47
CA SER A 59 1.77 6.35 1.80
C SER A 59 3.11 6.00 2.42
N LEU A 60 3.75 6.97 3.02
CA LEU A 60 5.04 6.79 3.69
C LEU A 60 4.91 6.72 5.21
N ASN A 61 3.69 6.84 5.70
CA ASN A 61 3.41 6.76 7.13
C ASN A 61 1.94 6.38 7.33
N HIS A 62 1.70 5.17 7.86
CA HIS A 62 0.34 4.66 8.03
C HIS A 62 -0.49 5.46 9.05
N MET A 63 0.17 6.26 9.89
CA MET A 63 -0.52 7.10 10.89
C MET A 63 -1.06 8.40 10.30
N LYS A 64 -0.66 8.74 9.08
CA LYS A 64 -1.06 9.98 8.43
C LYS A 64 -1.95 9.69 7.24
N LYS A 65 -2.89 10.59 6.98
CA LYS A 65 -3.74 10.46 5.78
C LYS A 65 -3.05 10.93 4.51
N ASP A 66 -1.94 11.64 4.63
CA ASP A 66 -1.24 12.20 3.48
C ASP A 66 -0.72 11.11 2.55
N LYS A 67 -1.03 11.25 1.27
CA LYS A 67 -0.65 10.28 0.25
C LYS A 67 -0.29 11.01 -1.03
N GLN A 68 0.44 10.32 -1.89
CA GLN A 68 0.82 10.84 -3.20
C GLN A 68 0.34 9.88 -4.27
N TYR A 69 -0.20 10.42 -5.37
CA TYR A 69 -0.60 9.59 -6.50
C TYR A 69 0.65 9.06 -7.21
N ILE A 70 0.66 7.76 -7.49
CA ILE A 70 1.77 7.13 -8.19
C ILE A 70 1.98 7.76 -9.55
N LYS A 71 0.90 8.09 -10.25
CA LYS A 71 0.97 8.71 -11.58
C LYS A 71 1.71 10.04 -11.59
N ASP A 72 1.78 10.73 -10.45
CA ASP A 72 2.42 12.04 -10.34
C ASP A 72 3.89 11.94 -9.96
N LEU A 73 4.40 10.74 -9.69
CA LEU A 73 5.77 10.52 -9.28
C LEU A 73 6.65 10.17 -10.47
N SER A 74 7.86 10.73 -10.49
CA SER A 74 8.88 10.28 -11.42
C SER A 74 9.40 8.90 -10.99
N ASP A 75 10.09 8.21 -11.90
CA ASP A 75 10.73 6.95 -11.54
C ASP A 75 11.72 7.13 -10.39
N THR A 76 12.49 8.21 -10.42
CA THR A 76 13.44 8.53 -9.36
C THR A 76 12.73 8.71 -8.02
N ASP A 77 11.64 9.46 -8.00
CA ASP A 77 10.87 9.71 -6.78
C ASP A 77 10.32 8.41 -6.20
N LEU A 78 9.79 7.53 -7.05
CA LEU A 78 9.24 6.27 -6.60
C LEU A 78 10.33 5.35 -6.07
N HIS A 79 11.47 5.26 -6.75
CA HIS A 79 12.61 4.49 -6.25
C HIS A 79 13.09 5.01 -4.90
N GLN A 80 13.18 6.32 -4.73
CA GLN A 80 13.59 6.91 -3.46
C GLN A 80 12.59 6.59 -2.34
N ALA A 81 11.30 6.61 -2.66
CA ALA A 81 10.25 6.30 -1.68
C ALA A 81 10.40 4.85 -1.18
N ILE A 82 10.67 3.92 -2.09
CA ILE A 82 10.86 2.51 -1.72
C ILE A 82 12.16 2.35 -0.91
N ASP A 83 13.25 2.93 -1.38
CA ASP A 83 14.56 2.79 -0.73
C ASP A 83 14.60 3.45 0.65
N ARG A 84 13.77 4.44 0.88
CA ARG A 84 13.68 5.10 2.18
C ARG A 84 13.41 4.12 3.32
N VAL A 85 12.72 3.03 3.04
CA VAL A 85 12.43 1.99 4.04
C VAL A 85 13.71 1.41 4.64
N LYS A 86 14.74 1.22 3.81
CA LYS A 86 16.03 0.69 4.26
C LYS A 86 16.85 1.71 5.04
N ASN A 87 16.71 2.97 4.69
CA ASN A 87 17.60 4.04 5.16
C ASN A 87 17.06 4.79 6.36
N VAL A 88 15.77 4.67 6.65
CA VAL A 88 15.11 5.36 7.75
C VAL A 88 14.55 4.32 8.73
N LYS A 89 14.93 4.43 10.00
CA LYS A 89 14.54 3.46 11.02
C LYS A 89 13.04 3.19 11.08
N LYS A 90 12.24 4.25 10.99
CA LYS A 90 10.78 4.16 10.99
C LYS A 90 10.18 4.31 9.60
N GLY A 91 10.98 4.08 8.57
CA GLY A 91 10.52 4.20 7.19
C GLY A 91 9.49 3.14 6.84
N GLU A 92 8.45 3.58 6.15
CA GLU A 92 7.36 2.72 5.69
C GLU A 92 7.10 3.00 4.22
N PHE A 93 6.54 2.02 3.53
CA PHE A 93 6.09 2.19 2.17
C PHE A 93 4.81 1.38 1.95
N PHE A 94 3.73 2.06 1.62
CA PHE A 94 2.45 1.42 1.33
C PHE A 94 1.93 1.88 -0.01
N ILE A 95 1.27 0.95 -0.71
CA ILE A 95 0.43 1.27 -1.85
C ILE A 95 -0.99 1.38 -1.31
N ALA A 96 -1.71 2.41 -1.73
CA ALA A 96 -3.00 2.72 -1.13
C ALA A 96 -4.04 3.13 -2.17
N ARG A 97 -5.30 2.89 -1.81
CA ARG A 97 -6.47 3.50 -2.46
C ARG A 97 -7.32 4.13 -1.38
N THR A 98 -7.99 5.22 -1.72
CA THR A 98 -8.81 5.96 -0.77
C THR A 98 -10.17 6.26 -1.37
N LEU A 99 -11.18 6.31 -0.50
CA LEU A 99 -12.54 6.70 -0.87
C LEU A 99 -13.00 7.82 0.04
N ALA A 100 -13.60 8.85 -0.55
CA ALA A 100 -14.28 9.89 0.23
C ALA A 100 -15.56 9.31 0.86
N PRO A 101 -16.04 9.86 1.97
CA PRO A 101 -17.28 9.36 2.59
C PRO A 101 -18.50 9.38 1.68
N SER A 102 -18.51 10.25 0.69
CA SER A 102 -19.62 10.38 -0.27
C SER A 102 -19.46 9.48 -1.49
N ASP A 103 -18.42 8.66 -1.56
CA ASP A 103 -18.17 7.85 -2.74
C ASP A 103 -19.31 6.84 -2.94
N GLU A 104 -19.74 6.70 -4.20
CA GLU A 104 -20.83 5.78 -4.58
C GLU A 104 -20.55 4.34 -4.18
N ARG A 105 -19.29 3.94 -4.20
CA ARG A 105 -18.90 2.57 -3.88
C ARG A 105 -19.12 2.20 -2.42
N LEU A 106 -19.33 3.19 -1.55
CA LEU A 106 -19.64 2.95 -0.14
C LEU A 106 -21.14 2.78 0.12
N LYS A 107 -21.99 3.00 -0.89
CA LYS A 107 -23.45 3.02 -0.71
C LYS A 107 -24.11 1.65 -0.62
N SER A 108 -23.42 0.60 -1.06
CA SER A 108 -23.95 -0.75 -0.93
C SER A 108 -22.80 -1.72 -0.60
N ASP A 109 -23.16 -2.81 0.07
CA ASP A 109 -22.19 -3.85 0.38
C ASP A 109 -21.58 -4.45 -0.88
N GLU A 110 -22.41 -4.63 -1.91
CA GLU A 110 -21.97 -5.19 -3.18
C GLU A 110 -20.88 -4.36 -3.84
N THR A 111 -21.09 -3.04 -3.95
CA THR A 111 -20.12 -2.17 -4.60
C THR A 111 -18.87 -1.99 -3.75
N PHE A 112 -19.02 -1.97 -2.43
CA PHE A 112 -17.87 -1.86 -1.54
C PHE A 112 -17.01 -3.12 -1.58
N LEU A 113 -17.62 -4.30 -1.53
CA LEU A 113 -16.88 -5.56 -1.61
C LEU A 113 -16.18 -5.71 -2.97
N ALA A 114 -16.83 -5.26 -4.05
CA ALA A 114 -16.19 -5.26 -5.37
C ALA A 114 -14.95 -4.38 -5.38
N PHE A 115 -15.02 -3.22 -4.75
CA PHE A 115 -13.86 -2.31 -4.63
C PHE A 115 -12.71 -2.97 -3.86
N ILE A 116 -13.02 -3.60 -2.73
CA ILE A 116 -12.02 -4.29 -1.91
C ILE A 116 -11.37 -5.41 -2.70
N LYS A 117 -12.18 -6.24 -3.38
CA LYS A 117 -11.68 -7.36 -4.14
C LYS A 117 -10.77 -6.92 -5.29
N GLU A 118 -11.20 -5.91 -6.03
CA GLU A 118 -10.42 -5.35 -7.13
C GLU A 118 -9.06 -4.84 -6.64
N THR A 119 -9.08 -4.10 -5.52
CA THR A 119 -7.87 -3.56 -4.93
C THR A 119 -6.95 -4.66 -4.44
N PHE A 120 -7.49 -5.64 -3.76
CA PHE A 120 -6.73 -6.78 -3.25
C PHE A 120 -6.09 -7.58 -4.39
N ASP A 121 -6.81 -7.78 -5.48
CA ASP A 121 -6.27 -8.48 -6.65
C ASP A 121 -5.05 -7.76 -7.23
N GLU A 122 -5.06 -6.42 -7.25
CA GLU A 122 -3.89 -5.65 -7.68
C GLU A 122 -2.73 -5.81 -6.70
N PHE A 123 -3.00 -5.80 -5.39
CA PHE A 123 -1.96 -5.99 -4.39
C PHE A 123 -1.30 -7.36 -4.50
N LEU A 124 -2.07 -8.40 -4.80
CA LEU A 124 -1.54 -9.75 -4.94
C LEU A 124 -0.50 -9.87 -6.05
N LYS A 125 -0.63 -9.07 -7.10
CA LYS A 125 0.36 -9.06 -8.18
C LYS A 125 1.73 -8.58 -7.71
N LEU A 126 1.76 -7.91 -6.58
CA LEU A 126 2.98 -7.32 -6.01
C LEU A 126 3.53 -8.12 -4.83
N TYR A 127 2.89 -9.27 -4.52
CA TYR A 127 3.20 -10.02 -3.30
C TYR A 127 4.55 -10.78 -3.41
N GLU A 128 4.82 -11.37 -4.55
CA GLU A 128 6.03 -12.14 -4.82
C GLU A 128 6.77 -11.52 -6.01
#